data_f18efd6a4349f2fb01324eb66d761e18
#
_entry.id   f18efd6a4349f2fb01324eb66d761e18
#
_cell.length_a   1.000
_cell.length_b   1.000
_cell.length_c   1.000
_cell.angle_alpha   90.00
_cell.angle_beta   90.00
_cell.angle_gamma   90.00
#
_symmetry.space_group_name_H-M   'P 1'
#
loop_
_entity.id
_entity.type
_entity.pdbx_description
1 polymer ?
#
loop_
_entity_poly.entity_id
_entity_poly.type
_entity_poly.pdbx_seq_one_letter_code
_entity_poly.pdbx_strand_id
1 'polypeptide(L)'
;MNRMIAPLVALSLMAGENCAQASNEIRVTHVGSQPSIKGAADNFTGSVRVDGLFKGDLPARIGGGTVTFEPGARTAWHTHPLGQTLIVTAGAGYVQQEGGARQEIGPGDIVWIPPHTRHWHGATASNGMTHIAIAEAEDGKTVTWAEKVSDAQYEGQSTGQGL
;
A
#
# COMPACT_ATOMS: atom_id res chain seq x y z
N MET A 1 -12.59 -48.22 -61.92
CA MET A 1 -13.12 -47.15 -61.08
C MET A 1 -12.34 -47.18 -59.79
N ASN A 2 -11.22 -46.40 -59.72
CA ASN A 2 -10.38 -46.33 -58.53
C ASN A 2 -10.77 -45.04 -57.75
N ARG A 3 -11.30 -45.19 -56.55
CA ARG A 3 -11.54 -44.07 -55.60
C ARG A 3 -10.26 -43.91 -54.79
N MET A 4 -9.57 -42.81 -54.99
CA MET A 4 -8.46 -42.34 -54.12
C MET A 4 -9.06 -41.70 -52.87
N ILE A 5 -8.72 -42.25 -51.71
CA ILE A 5 -9.04 -41.67 -50.39
C ILE A 5 -7.81 -40.86 -49.98
N ALA A 6 -7.97 -39.53 -49.83
CA ALA A 6 -6.94 -38.66 -49.31
C ALA A 6 -6.93 -38.71 -47.75
N PRO A 7 -5.77 -38.72 -47.09
CA PRO A 7 -5.73 -38.67 -45.64
C PRO A 7 -5.93 -37.24 -45.12
N LEU A 8 -6.83 -37.11 -44.19
CA LEU A 8 -7.08 -35.88 -43.44
C LEU A 8 -5.94 -35.69 -42.42
N VAL A 9 -5.08 -34.69 -42.61
CA VAL A 9 -4.04 -34.31 -41.65
C VAL A 9 -4.70 -33.43 -40.61
N ALA A 10 -4.87 -33.97 -39.40
CA ALA A 10 -5.31 -33.18 -38.25
C ALA A 10 -4.13 -32.36 -37.73
N LEU A 11 -4.20 -31.04 -37.92
CA LEU A 11 -3.28 -30.06 -37.36
C LEU A 11 -3.67 -29.80 -35.89
N SER A 12 -3.01 -30.47 -34.94
CA SER A 12 -3.16 -30.18 -33.51
C SER A 12 -2.43 -28.88 -33.18
N LEU A 13 -3.18 -27.79 -32.95
CA LEU A 13 -2.67 -26.59 -32.30
C LEU A 13 -2.33 -26.92 -30.85
N MET A 14 -1.04 -27.07 -30.55
CA MET A 14 -0.54 -27.02 -29.20
C MET A 14 -0.61 -25.56 -28.71
N ALA A 15 -1.63 -25.23 -27.91
CA ALA A 15 -1.65 -24.01 -27.13
C ALA A 15 -0.56 -24.13 -26.09
N GLY A 16 0.60 -23.53 -26.31
CA GLY A 16 1.65 -23.38 -25.32
C GLY A 16 1.13 -22.44 -24.24
N GLU A 17 0.80 -22.96 -23.06
CA GLU A 17 0.63 -22.15 -21.86
C GLU A 17 1.98 -21.49 -21.55
N ASN A 18 2.08 -20.21 -21.85
CA ASN A 18 3.21 -19.38 -21.47
C ASN A 18 3.09 -19.12 -19.96
N CYS A 19 3.49 -20.09 -19.13
CA CYS A 19 3.79 -19.84 -17.72
C CYS A 19 4.91 -18.82 -17.70
N ALA A 20 4.59 -17.56 -17.39
CA ALA A 20 5.57 -16.54 -17.12
C ALA A 20 6.43 -17.02 -15.95
N GLN A 21 7.59 -17.57 -16.24
CA GLN A 21 8.54 -18.05 -15.26
C GLN A 21 9.08 -16.82 -14.52
N ALA A 22 8.90 -16.79 -13.18
CA ALA A 22 9.46 -15.72 -12.36
C ALA A 22 10.97 -15.62 -12.65
N SER A 23 11.45 -14.41 -12.94
CA SER A 23 12.87 -14.18 -13.15
C SER A 23 13.64 -14.50 -11.87
N ASN A 24 14.67 -15.34 -11.94
CA ASN A 24 15.56 -15.62 -10.81
C ASN A 24 16.68 -14.57 -10.67
N GLU A 25 16.56 -13.45 -11.38
CA GLU A 25 17.56 -12.40 -11.37
C GLU A 25 17.27 -11.34 -10.29
N ILE A 26 18.34 -10.84 -9.66
CA ILE A 26 18.24 -9.70 -8.74
C ILE A 26 17.86 -8.47 -9.56
N ARG A 27 16.77 -7.79 -9.15
CA ARG A 27 16.35 -6.53 -9.75
C ARG A 27 16.66 -5.38 -8.83
N VAL A 28 17.28 -4.35 -9.38
CA VAL A 28 17.54 -3.09 -8.68
C VAL A 28 16.67 -2.00 -9.31
N THR A 29 15.74 -1.45 -8.55
CA THR A 29 15.00 -0.25 -8.94
C THR A 29 15.72 0.95 -8.39
N HIS A 30 16.40 1.71 -9.24
CA HIS A 30 17.15 2.88 -8.82
C HIS A 30 16.23 4.02 -8.41
N VAL A 31 16.66 4.82 -7.43
CA VAL A 31 15.97 6.05 -7.03
C VAL A 31 15.80 6.97 -8.25
N GLY A 32 14.61 7.56 -8.39
CA GLY A 32 14.28 8.43 -9.53
C GLY A 32 13.95 7.70 -10.84
N SER A 33 14.03 6.37 -10.90
CA SER A 33 13.61 5.61 -12.09
C SER A 33 12.08 5.46 -12.22
N GLN A 34 11.35 5.75 -11.17
CA GLN A 34 9.89 5.77 -11.17
C GLN A 34 9.39 7.19 -10.90
N PRO A 35 8.27 7.61 -11.55
CA PRO A 35 7.68 8.91 -11.27
C PRO A 35 7.09 8.95 -9.85
N SER A 36 7.16 10.12 -9.21
CA SER A 36 6.42 10.39 -7.99
C SER A 36 4.92 10.42 -8.27
N ILE A 37 4.14 9.86 -7.38
CA ILE A 37 2.68 9.81 -7.48
C ILE A 37 2.07 10.71 -6.40
N LYS A 38 1.16 11.59 -6.79
CA LYS A 38 0.38 12.38 -5.84
C LYS A 38 -0.64 11.45 -5.14
N GLY A 39 -0.72 11.54 -3.82
CA GLY A 39 -1.74 10.84 -3.04
C GLY A 39 -3.15 11.20 -3.51
N ALA A 40 -3.99 10.19 -3.74
CA ALA A 40 -5.36 10.38 -4.21
C ALA A 40 -6.17 11.17 -3.17
N ALA A 41 -6.90 12.21 -3.63
CA ALA A 41 -7.68 13.06 -2.74
C ALA A 41 -8.75 12.31 -1.94
N ASP A 42 -9.22 11.17 -2.42
CA ASP A 42 -10.18 10.34 -1.70
C ASP A 42 -9.56 9.65 -0.47
N ASN A 43 -8.28 9.33 -0.53
CA ASN A 43 -7.58 8.53 0.48
C ASN A 43 -6.72 9.36 1.43
N PHE A 44 -6.48 10.65 1.11
CA PHE A 44 -5.62 11.53 1.89
C PHE A 44 -6.24 12.90 2.11
N THR A 45 -5.99 13.50 3.26
CA THR A 45 -6.21 14.92 3.54
C THR A 45 -4.87 15.62 3.47
N GLY A 46 -4.82 16.81 2.87
CA GLY A 46 -3.58 17.55 2.66
C GLY A 46 -2.76 17.04 1.47
N SER A 47 -1.48 17.41 1.42
CA SER A 47 -0.57 17.04 0.32
C SER A 47 0.26 15.83 0.70
N VAL A 48 0.17 14.79 -0.12
CA VAL A 48 0.90 13.54 0.07
C VAL A 48 1.54 13.11 -1.24
N ARG A 49 2.78 12.63 -1.17
CA ARG A 49 3.53 12.08 -2.29
C ARG A 49 3.93 10.63 -1.99
N VAL A 50 3.82 9.78 -3.00
CA VAL A 50 4.24 8.37 -2.94
C VAL A 50 5.34 8.14 -3.96
N ASP A 51 6.46 7.58 -3.50
CA ASP A 51 7.64 7.30 -4.30
C ASP A 51 8.06 5.84 -4.12
N GLY A 52 8.90 5.33 -5.04
CA GLY A 52 9.60 4.06 -4.86
C GLY A 52 8.68 2.88 -4.62
N LEU A 53 7.56 2.80 -5.35
CA LEU A 53 6.64 1.67 -5.25
C LEU A 53 7.36 0.37 -5.62
N PHE A 54 7.16 -0.66 -4.81
CA PHE A 54 7.69 -1.98 -5.07
C PHE A 54 6.65 -3.07 -4.81
N LYS A 55 6.84 -4.20 -5.47
CA LYS A 55 6.03 -5.40 -5.28
C LYS A 55 6.92 -6.62 -5.51
N GLY A 56 6.79 -7.62 -4.65
CA GLY A 56 7.42 -8.93 -4.84
C GLY A 56 6.76 -9.72 -5.97
N ASP A 57 7.52 -10.63 -6.59
CA ASP A 57 6.99 -11.59 -7.55
C ASP A 57 6.37 -12.78 -6.81
N LEU A 58 5.36 -13.40 -7.40
CA LEU A 58 4.74 -14.60 -6.82
C LEU A 58 5.80 -15.68 -6.53
N PRO A 59 5.72 -16.38 -5.39
CA PRO A 59 4.59 -16.41 -4.43
C PRO A 59 4.61 -15.28 -3.39
N ALA A 60 5.57 -14.35 -3.42
CA ALA A 60 5.62 -13.21 -2.50
C ALA A 60 4.42 -12.29 -2.73
N ARG A 61 3.79 -11.86 -1.62
CA ARG A 61 2.62 -10.97 -1.64
C ARG A 61 2.94 -9.59 -1.11
N ILE A 62 4.20 -9.37 -0.76
CA ILE A 62 4.71 -8.11 -0.20
C ILE A 62 4.71 -7.00 -1.24
N GLY A 63 4.34 -5.81 -0.80
CA GLY A 63 4.48 -4.58 -1.56
C GLY A 63 4.61 -3.38 -0.63
N GLY A 64 4.98 -2.25 -1.19
CA GLY A 64 5.13 -1.03 -0.39
C GLY A 64 5.60 0.15 -1.21
N GLY A 65 5.96 1.21 -0.50
CA GLY A 65 6.47 2.45 -1.07
C GLY A 65 6.84 3.45 0.01
N THR A 66 7.52 4.50 -0.39
CA THR A 66 7.85 5.64 0.46
C THR A 66 6.73 6.68 0.37
N VAL A 67 6.18 7.06 1.51
CA VAL A 67 5.08 8.03 1.59
C VAL A 67 5.53 9.24 2.37
N THR A 68 5.47 10.41 1.71
CA THR A 68 5.79 11.70 2.31
C THR A 68 4.52 12.52 2.50
N PHE A 69 4.29 12.94 3.72
CA PHE A 69 3.19 13.79 4.15
C PHE A 69 3.71 15.20 4.41
N GLU A 70 3.11 16.21 3.82
CA GLU A 70 3.33 17.60 4.22
C GLU A 70 2.71 17.88 5.60
N PRO A 71 3.08 18.96 6.31
CA PRO A 71 2.49 19.30 7.60
C PRO A 71 0.95 19.27 7.57
N GLY A 72 0.34 18.59 8.54
CA GLY A 72 -1.11 18.40 8.64
C GLY A 72 -1.72 17.35 7.72
N ALA A 73 -0.95 16.82 6.76
CA ALA A 73 -1.43 15.79 5.85
C ALA A 73 -1.56 14.43 6.57
N ARG A 74 -2.58 13.67 6.19
CA ARG A 74 -2.91 12.38 6.81
C ARG A 74 -3.68 11.45 5.89
N THR A 75 -3.66 10.16 6.18
CA THR A 75 -4.52 9.18 5.52
C THR A 75 -5.98 9.35 5.94
N ALA A 76 -6.90 8.82 5.14
CA ALA A 76 -8.22 8.42 5.62
C ALA A 76 -8.08 7.26 6.63
N TRP A 77 -9.16 6.93 7.36
CA TRP A 77 -9.25 5.67 8.07
C TRP A 77 -9.15 4.51 7.09
N HIS A 78 -8.42 3.46 7.45
CA HIS A 78 -8.25 2.29 6.59
C HIS A 78 -7.84 1.04 7.38
N THR A 79 -7.87 -0.11 6.69
CA THR A 79 -7.42 -1.40 7.23
C THR A 79 -6.56 -2.12 6.21
N HIS A 80 -5.74 -3.05 6.68
CA HIS A 80 -4.95 -3.97 5.86
C HIS A 80 -5.31 -5.43 6.22
N PRO A 81 -5.57 -6.30 5.24
CA PRO A 81 -6.01 -7.68 5.53
C PRO A 81 -4.96 -8.49 6.29
N LEU A 82 -3.68 -8.28 6.01
CA LEU A 82 -2.56 -9.01 6.63
C LEU A 82 -1.68 -8.12 7.50
N GLY A 83 -2.18 -6.92 7.87
CA GLY A 83 -1.44 -5.93 8.64
C GLY A 83 -0.51 -5.05 7.79
N GLN A 84 0.11 -4.08 8.46
CA GLN A 84 1.03 -3.13 7.86
C GLN A 84 2.20 -2.83 8.78
N THR A 85 3.39 -2.69 8.19
CA THR A 85 4.55 -2.13 8.87
C THR A 85 4.86 -0.75 8.31
N LEU A 86 5.07 0.23 9.20
CA LEU A 86 5.63 1.53 8.84
C LEU A 86 7.03 1.64 9.43
N ILE A 87 7.98 2.13 8.64
CA ILE A 87 9.32 2.49 9.11
C ILE A 87 9.47 3.98 8.88
N VAL A 88 9.48 4.77 9.94
CA VAL A 88 9.59 6.23 9.84
C VAL A 88 11.04 6.58 9.51
N THR A 89 11.22 7.37 8.45
CA THR A 89 12.56 7.74 7.95
C THR A 89 12.90 9.20 8.15
N ALA A 90 11.90 10.08 8.24
CA ALA A 90 12.12 11.52 8.44
C ALA A 90 10.89 12.20 9.04
N GLY A 91 11.12 13.33 9.71
CA GLY A 91 10.07 14.23 10.21
C GLY A 91 9.42 13.76 11.49
N ALA A 92 8.15 14.15 11.71
CA ALA A 92 7.37 13.81 12.89
C ALA A 92 5.90 13.58 12.51
N GLY A 93 5.29 12.57 13.07
CA GLY A 93 3.92 12.21 12.73
C GLY A 93 3.17 11.53 13.86
N TYR A 94 2.00 11.05 13.49
CA TYR A 94 1.09 10.34 14.37
C TYR A 94 0.60 9.05 13.71
N VAL A 95 0.30 8.07 14.55
CA VAL A 95 -0.52 6.89 14.22
C VAL A 95 -1.61 6.75 15.29
N GLN A 96 -2.80 6.35 14.87
CA GLN A 96 -3.91 6.10 15.80
C GLN A 96 -4.74 4.92 15.31
N GLN A 97 -4.96 3.97 16.19
CA GLN A 97 -5.99 2.94 16.06
C GLN A 97 -7.33 3.51 16.47
N GLU A 98 -8.42 3.12 15.84
CA GLU A 98 -9.77 3.50 16.22
C GLU A 98 -10.07 3.15 17.68
N GLY A 99 -10.61 4.11 18.41
CA GLY A 99 -10.87 3.98 19.86
C GLY A 99 -9.63 4.06 20.76
N GLY A 100 -8.44 4.12 20.18
CA GLY A 100 -7.17 4.25 20.92
C GLY A 100 -6.65 5.69 21.00
N ALA A 101 -5.63 5.89 21.82
CA ALA A 101 -4.90 7.15 21.88
C ALA A 101 -4.05 7.36 20.63
N ARG A 102 -3.93 8.60 20.18
CA ARG A 102 -2.97 8.99 19.17
C ARG A 102 -1.54 8.85 19.72
N GLN A 103 -0.67 8.20 18.97
CA GLN A 103 0.74 7.98 19.32
C GLN A 103 1.62 8.81 18.41
N GLU A 104 2.64 9.46 18.97
CA GLU A 104 3.68 10.14 18.21
C GLU A 104 4.65 9.12 17.65
N ILE A 105 5.11 9.36 16.42
CA ILE A 105 6.10 8.54 15.74
C ILE A 105 7.15 9.43 15.06
N GLY A 106 8.40 8.98 15.08
CA GLY A 106 9.55 9.71 14.55
C GLY A 106 10.60 8.81 13.90
N PRO A 107 11.67 9.40 13.34
CA PRO A 107 12.69 8.65 12.59
C PRO A 107 13.32 7.52 13.40
N GLY A 108 13.33 6.31 12.81
CA GLY A 108 13.79 5.08 13.45
C GLY A 108 12.69 4.24 14.07
N ASP A 109 11.49 4.80 14.28
CA ASP A 109 10.37 4.03 14.80
C ASP A 109 9.87 3.02 13.77
N ILE A 110 9.53 1.83 14.27
CA ILE A 110 8.88 0.75 13.51
C ILE A 110 7.49 0.56 14.12
N VAL A 111 6.46 0.80 13.31
CA VAL A 111 5.07 0.66 13.73
C VAL A 111 4.50 -0.61 13.12
N TRP A 112 4.05 -1.54 13.96
CA TRP A 112 3.28 -2.69 13.51
C TRP A 112 1.79 -2.47 13.73
N ILE A 113 1.03 -2.56 12.66
CA ILE A 113 -0.42 -2.45 12.66
C ILE A 113 -0.99 -3.84 12.34
N PRO A 114 -1.68 -4.48 13.29
CA PRO A 114 -2.20 -5.83 13.10
C PRO A 114 -3.25 -5.93 11.97
N PRO A 115 -3.48 -7.14 11.44
CA PRO A 115 -4.53 -7.38 10.45
C PRO A 115 -5.88 -6.81 10.87
N HIS A 116 -6.61 -6.23 9.89
CA HIS A 116 -7.96 -5.67 10.04
C HIS A 116 -8.08 -4.52 11.06
N THR A 117 -6.98 -4.05 11.64
CA THR A 117 -6.99 -2.91 12.57
C THR A 117 -7.30 -1.64 11.80
N ARG A 118 -8.42 -0.99 12.14
CA ARG A 118 -8.82 0.31 11.60
C ARG A 118 -7.95 1.39 12.22
N HIS A 119 -7.25 2.13 11.39
CA HIS A 119 -6.26 3.11 11.82
C HIS A 119 -6.08 4.22 10.79
N TRP A 120 -5.37 5.27 11.21
CA TRP A 120 -4.82 6.30 10.33
C TRP A 120 -3.42 6.68 10.79
N HIS A 121 -2.65 7.28 9.89
CA HIS A 121 -1.36 7.90 10.18
C HIS A 121 -1.13 9.13 9.30
N GLY A 122 -0.22 10.00 9.74
CA GLY A 122 0.08 11.24 9.02
C GLY A 122 1.10 12.10 9.74
N ALA A 123 1.43 13.23 9.15
CA ALA A 123 2.35 14.22 9.69
C ALA A 123 1.77 14.98 10.88
N THR A 124 2.62 15.60 11.70
CA THR A 124 2.18 16.60 12.69
C THR A 124 1.68 17.86 11.98
N ALA A 125 1.02 18.75 12.70
CA ALA A 125 0.51 20.01 12.13
C ALA A 125 1.63 20.96 11.67
N SER A 126 2.83 20.84 12.25
CA SER A 126 3.96 21.74 12.00
C SER A 126 5.12 21.11 11.23
N ASN A 127 5.23 19.78 11.21
CA ASN A 127 6.34 19.08 10.56
C ASN A 127 5.79 18.02 9.61
N GLY A 128 6.37 17.89 8.42
CA GLY A 128 6.12 16.77 7.53
C GLY A 128 6.64 15.47 8.12
N MET A 129 6.19 14.34 7.56
CA MET A 129 6.67 13.01 7.91
C MET A 129 6.88 12.17 6.66
N THR A 130 7.94 11.38 6.66
CA THR A 130 8.17 10.34 5.64
C THR A 130 8.35 8.99 6.29
N HIS A 131 7.69 7.99 5.75
CA HIS A 131 7.87 6.59 6.15
C HIS A 131 7.89 5.66 4.94
N ILE A 132 8.45 4.47 5.12
CA ILE A 132 8.27 3.33 4.22
C ILE A 132 7.07 2.55 4.73
N ALA A 133 6.05 2.36 3.87
CA ALA A 133 4.90 1.51 4.15
C ALA A 133 5.11 0.15 3.48
N ILE A 134 4.89 -0.93 4.24
CA ILE A 134 5.02 -2.31 3.78
C ILE A 134 3.75 -3.07 4.17
N ALA A 135 3.12 -3.74 3.21
CA ALA A 135 1.96 -4.58 3.47
C ALA A 135 1.93 -5.79 2.51
N GLU A 136 1.26 -6.85 2.94
CA GLU A 136 1.00 -8.00 2.09
C GLU A 136 -0.41 -7.94 1.49
N ALA A 137 -0.55 -8.49 0.29
CA ALA A 137 -1.85 -8.61 -0.37
C ALA A 137 -2.54 -9.92 0.02
N GLU A 138 -3.84 -9.86 0.27
CA GLU A 138 -4.75 -10.98 0.31
C GLU A 138 -5.75 -10.83 -0.83
N ASP A 139 -5.87 -11.84 -1.69
CA ASP A 139 -6.71 -11.82 -2.90
C ASP A 139 -6.50 -10.57 -3.78
N GLY A 140 -5.24 -10.13 -3.87
CA GLY A 140 -4.83 -8.96 -4.66
C GLY A 140 -5.09 -7.61 -4.00
N LYS A 141 -5.66 -7.55 -2.80
CA LYS A 141 -5.90 -6.32 -2.04
C LYS A 141 -4.89 -6.16 -0.91
N THR A 142 -4.32 -4.96 -0.79
CA THR A 142 -3.45 -4.59 0.33
C THR A 142 -4.12 -3.67 1.34
N VAL A 143 -5.18 -2.95 0.94
CA VAL A 143 -5.82 -1.90 1.75
C VAL A 143 -7.31 -1.80 1.46
N THR A 144 -8.09 -1.50 2.49
CA THR A 144 -9.50 -1.08 2.37
C THR A 144 -9.63 0.29 3.01
N TRP A 145 -9.97 1.28 2.16
CA TRP A 145 -10.16 2.67 2.56
C TRP A 145 -11.55 2.91 3.11
N ALA A 146 -11.65 3.83 4.07
CA ALA A 146 -12.87 4.29 4.68
C ALA A 146 -12.96 5.83 4.66
N GLU A 147 -13.75 6.43 5.53
CA GLU A 147 -13.94 7.89 5.57
C GLU A 147 -12.68 8.65 6.01
N LYS A 148 -12.65 9.91 5.70
CA LYS A 148 -11.60 10.84 6.12
C LYS A 148 -11.53 10.96 7.64
N VAL A 149 -10.31 11.12 8.15
CA VAL A 149 -10.10 11.58 9.53
C VAL A 149 -10.51 13.05 9.62
N SER A 150 -11.48 13.37 10.47
CA SER A 150 -11.89 14.75 10.68
C SER A 150 -10.79 15.57 11.40
N ASP A 151 -10.87 16.90 11.33
CA ASP A 151 -9.91 17.76 12.01
C ASP A 151 -9.96 17.54 13.54
N ALA A 152 -11.15 17.36 14.10
CA ALA A 152 -11.32 17.06 15.53
C ALA A 152 -10.64 15.74 15.93
N GLN A 153 -10.77 14.68 15.12
CA GLN A 153 -10.07 13.41 15.36
C GLN A 153 -8.56 13.58 15.23
N TYR A 154 -8.10 14.30 14.21
CA TYR A 154 -6.68 14.57 13.99
C TYR A 154 -6.07 15.37 15.14
N GLU A 155 -6.77 16.36 15.71
CA GLU A 155 -6.36 17.14 16.88
C GLU A 155 -6.41 16.35 18.19
N GLY A 156 -6.93 15.12 18.16
CA GLY A 156 -7.03 14.27 19.34
C GLY A 156 -8.19 14.65 20.25
N GLN A 157 -9.15 15.44 19.74
CA GLN A 157 -10.38 15.69 20.47
C GLN A 157 -11.23 14.41 20.43
N SER A 158 -11.54 13.87 21.60
CA SER A 158 -12.49 12.77 21.73
C SER A 158 -13.83 13.23 21.17
N THR A 159 -14.28 12.61 20.07
CA THR A 159 -15.69 12.76 19.68
C THR A 159 -16.51 12.05 20.77
N GLY A 160 -16.85 12.78 21.81
CA GLY A 160 -17.74 12.29 22.85
C GLY A 160 -19.04 11.86 22.20
N GLN A 161 -19.20 10.56 22.01
CA GLN A 161 -20.55 10.01 21.91
C GLN A 161 -21.11 10.11 23.32
N GLY A 162 -21.96 11.13 23.52
CA GLY A 162 -22.74 11.26 24.72
C GLY A 162 -23.51 9.97 25.00
N LEU A 163 -23.52 9.62 26.26
CA LEU A 163 -24.31 8.55 26.85
C LEU A 163 -25.80 8.75 26.54
#